data_b003d5ca6ed9fba3f9d23ff38c65127e
#
_entry.id   b003d5ca6ed9fba3f9d23ff38c65127e
#
_cell.length_a   1.000
_cell.length_b   1.000
_cell.length_c   1.000
_cell.angle_alpha   90.00
_cell.angle_beta   90.00
_cell.angle_gamma   90.00
#
_symmetry.space_group_name_H-M   'P 1'
#
loop_
_entity.id
_entity.type
_entity.pdbx_description
1 polymer ?
#
loop_
_entity_poly.entity_id
_entity_poly.type
_entity_poly.pdbx_seq_one_letter_code
_entity_poly.pdbx_strand_id
1 'polypeptide(L)'
;MCIRDRVIPVEQPDTVAKSLAIGDPGDGRYVLKRLKQYNGVAEETNNREILDAILLLAKTEGIFTEPAGGVSVSVLKKMVEDGKIDKNETTVCYVTGNGLKATESIMSVLKKPQVMQADVAKISAVIR
;
A
#
# COMPACT_ATOMS: atom_id res chain seq x y z
N MET A 1 7.74 18.00 -5.64
CA MET A 1 7.86 17.83 -7.12
C MET A 1 6.49 18.07 -7.73
N CYS A 2 6.34 18.97 -8.68
CA CYS A 2 5.02 19.29 -9.23
C CYS A 2 4.66 18.24 -10.30
N ILE A 3 3.97 17.19 -9.90
CA ILE A 3 3.57 16.05 -10.76
C ILE A 3 2.54 16.47 -11.83
N ARG A 4 2.06 17.73 -11.79
CA ARG A 4 0.91 18.18 -12.60
C ARG A 4 1.22 18.46 -14.08
N ASP A 5 2.47 18.53 -14.49
CA ASP A 5 2.81 19.08 -15.81
C ASP A 5 3.29 18.05 -16.83
N ARG A 6 4.01 17.02 -16.42
CA ARG A 6 4.54 15.99 -17.31
C ARG A 6 4.81 14.68 -16.59
N VAL A 7 4.83 13.58 -17.32
CA VAL A 7 5.38 12.30 -16.89
C VAL A 7 6.90 12.34 -17.03
N ILE A 8 7.61 11.96 -15.99
CA ILE A 8 9.07 11.80 -16.00
C ILE A 8 9.35 10.32 -15.78
N PRO A 9 9.84 9.59 -16.79
CA PRO A 9 10.19 8.18 -16.65
C PRO A 9 11.27 7.95 -15.59
N VAL A 10 11.19 6.77 -14.94
CA VAL A 10 12.17 6.27 -13.99
C VAL A 10 12.79 5.01 -14.57
N GLU A 11 14.08 5.00 -14.84
CA GLU A 11 14.74 3.86 -15.52
C GLU A 11 14.72 2.58 -14.70
N GLN A 12 14.89 2.69 -13.39
CA GLN A 12 14.92 1.55 -12.47
C GLN A 12 14.02 1.81 -11.25
N PRO A 13 12.71 1.53 -11.36
CA PRO A 13 11.81 1.71 -10.24
C PRO A 13 12.10 0.71 -9.13
N ASP A 14 12.35 1.20 -7.93
CA ASP A 14 12.58 0.39 -6.73
C ASP A 14 11.41 0.51 -5.76
N THR A 15 10.59 -0.53 -5.73
CA THR A 15 9.42 -0.58 -4.84
C THR A 15 9.06 -2.02 -4.46
N VAL A 16 8.50 -2.20 -3.25
CA VAL A 16 7.88 -3.47 -2.83
C VAL A 16 6.58 -3.76 -3.61
N ALA A 17 5.95 -2.74 -4.16
CA ALA A 17 4.77 -2.86 -5.01
C ALA A 17 5.17 -3.25 -6.46
N LYS A 18 5.69 -4.45 -6.63
CA LYS A 18 6.25 -4.94 -7.90
C LYS A 18 5.28 -4.83 -9.09
N SER A 19 3.99 -5.01 -8.86
CA SER A 19 2.95 -4.82 -9.90
C SER A 19 2.81 -3.37 -10.39
N LEU A 20 3.32 -2.41 -9.63
CA LEU A 20 3.33 -0.98 -9.97
C LEU A 20 4.70 -0.47 -10.39
N ALA A 21 5.73 -1.32 -10.42
CA ALA A 21 7.10 -0.96 -10.78
C ALA A 21 7.25 -0.74 -12.30
N ILE A 22 6.48 0.19 -12.85
CA ILE A 22 6.48 0.57 -14.26
C ILE A 22 7.17 1.91 -14.39
N GLY A 23 8.38 1.91 -14.95
CA GLY A 23 9.22 3.10 -15.04
C GLY A 23 8.68 4.16 -16.00
N ASP A 24 8.07 3.74 -17.11
CA ASP A 24 7.41 4.64 -18.07
C ASP A 24 5.96 4.20 -18.30
N PRO A 25 5.00 4.72 -17.52
CA PRO A 25 3.61 4.31 -17.62
C PRO A 25 2.98 4.88 -18.89
N GLY A 26 2.54 3.99 -19.82
CA GLY A 26 1.91 4.37 -21.08
C GLY A 26 0.68 5.27 -20.92
N ASP A 27 -0.06 5.09 -19.84
CA ASP A 27 -1.27 5.88 -19.52
C ASP A 27 -0.99 7.18 -18.76
N GLY A 28 0.27 7.49 -18.45
CA GLY A 28 0.63 8.64 -17.61
C GLY A 28 0.05 9.98 -18.11
N ARG A 29 0.03 10.19 -19.43
CA ARG A 29 -0.57 11.42 -20.02
C ARG A 29 -2.08 11.51 -19.81
N TYR A 30 -2.77 10.39 -19.85
CA TYR A 30 -4.22 10.34 -19.61
C TYR A 30 -4.53 10.59 -18.13
N VAL A 31 -3.72 10.03 -17.21
CA VAL A 31 -3.83 10.29 -15.77
C VAL A 31 -3.66 11.76 -15.48
N LEU A 32 -2.61 12.41 -16.02
CA LEU A 32 -2.39 13.85 -15.85
C LEU A 32 -3.55 14.69 -16.39
N LYS A 33 -4.10 14.31 -17.56
CA LYS A 33 -5.27 15.00 -18.13
C LYS A 33 -6.48 14.92 -17.18
N ARG A 34 -6.73 13.74 -16.59
CA ARG A 34 -7.84 13.55 -15.67
C ARG A 34 -7.64 14.28 -14.34
N LEU A 35 -6.44 14.25 -13.78
CA LEU A 35 -6.10 15.03 -12.59
C LEU A 35 -6.37 16.53 -12.81
N LYS A 36 -5.98 17.09 -13.95
CA LYS A 36 -6.27 18.49 -14.29
C LYS A 36 -7.76 18.75 -14.47
N GLN A 37 -8.45 17.88 -15.19
CA GLN A 37 -9.88 18.01 -15.50
C GLN A 37 -10.78 18.01 -14.26
N TYR A 38 -10.45 17.16 -13.28
CA TYR A 38 -11.26 16.96 -12.08
C TYR A 38 -10.66 17.58 -10.82
N ASN A 39 -9.65 18.44 -10.97
CA ASN A 39 -8.89 19.00 -9.85
C ASN A 39 -8.40 17.94 -8.85
N GLY A 40 -8.04 16.76 -9.39
CA GLY A 40 -7.55 15.65 -8.59
C GLY A 40 -6.18 15.91 -7.98
N VAL A 41 -5.88 15.21 -6.91
CA VAL A 41 -4.59 15.26 -6.21
C VAL A 41 -3.87 13.92 -6.39
N ALA A 42 -2.55 13.96 -6.57
CA ALA A 42 -1.70 12.78 -6.54
C ALA A 42 -0.71 12.91 -5.37
N GLU A 43 -0.39 11.78 -4.77
CA GLU A 43 0.56 11.69 -3.67
C GLU A 43 1.46 10.48 -3.86
N GLU A 44 2.64 10.51 -3.23
CA GLU A 44 3.61 9.42 -3.28
C GLU A 44 3.74 8.73 -1.92
N THR A 45 4.22 7.49 -1.93
CA THR A 45 4.48 6.72 -0.73
C THR A 45 5.78 5.92 -0.89
N ASN A 46 6.46 5.64 0.22
CA ASN A 46 7.67 4.83 0.24
C ASN A 46 7.39 3.38 0.66
N ASN A 47 8.39 2.51 0.50
CA ASN A 47 8.27 1.09 0.80
C ASN A 47 7.84 0.80 2.24
N ARG A 48 8.32 1.57 3.21
CA ARG A 48 7.96 1.39 4.63
C ARG A 48 6.50 1.75 4.88
N GLU A 49 6.06 2.89 4.34
CA GLU A 49 4.68 3.34 4.45
C GLU A 49 3.70 2.35 3.81
N ILE A 50 4.07 1.74 2.67
CA ILE A 50 3.27 0.70 2.01
C ILE A 50 3.09 -0.51 2.94
N LEU A 51 4.16 -1.02 3.54
CA LEU A 51 4.10 -2.17 4.43
C LEU A 51 3.31 -1.87 5.70
N ASP A 52 3.52 -0.69 6.29
CA ASP A 52 2.76 -0.24 7.47
C ASP A 52 1.26 -0.09 7.15
N ALA A 53 0.90 0.36 5.95
CA ALA A 53 -0.48 0.47 5.49
C ALA A 53 -1.16 -0.90 5.30
N ILE A 54 -0.43 -1.90 4.78
CA ILE A 54 -0.92 -3.29 4.70
C ILE A 54 -1.24 -3.82 6.10
N LEU A 55 -0.33 -3.62 7.06
CA LEU A 55 -0.52 -4.05 8.45
C LEU A 55 -1.67 -3.29 9.13
N LEU A 56 -1.80 -1.99 8.86
CA LEU A 56 -2.90 -1.18 9.37
C LEU A 56 -4.24 -1.74 8.90
N LEU A 57 -4.41 -1.92 7.58
CA LEU A 57 -5.65 -2.43 6.99
C LEU A 57 -6.00 -3.83 7.51
N ALA A 58 -5.00 -4.71 7.63
CA ALA A 58 -5.21 -6.05 8.18
C ALA A 58 -5.65 -6.02 9.65
N LYS A 59 -5.09 -5.10 10.44
CA LYS A 59 -5.38 -4.97 11.87
C LYS A 59 -6.73 -4.32 12.15
N THR A 60 -7.14 -3.33 11.36
CA THR A 60 -8.39 -2.57 11.59
C THR A 60 -9.59 -3.18 10.91
N GLU A 61 -9.42 -3.70 9.68
CA GLU A 61 -10.53 -4.17 8.85
C GLU A 61 -10.50 -5.69 8.57
N GLY A 62 -9.44 -6.39 9.00
CA GLY A 62 -9.25 -7.82 8.70
C GLY A 62 -8.95 -8.09 7.22
N ILE A 63 -8.56 -7.08 6.45
CA ILE A 63 -8.29 -7.19 5.01
C ILE A 63 -6.78 -7.29 4.78
N PHE A 64 -6.32 -8.42 4.21
CA PHE A 64 -4.94 -8.59 3.79
C PHE A 64 -4.80 -8.26 2.31
N THR A 65 -4.19 -7.13 2.00
CA THR A 65 -3.98 -6.65 0.62
C THR A 65 -2.55 -6.85 0.14
N GLU A 66 -2.38 -6.94 -1.18
CA GLU A 66 -1.07 -6.87 -1.83
C GLU A 66 -0.47 -5.45 -1.73
N PRO A 67 0.85 -5.26 -2.00
CA PRO A 67 1.49 -3.94 -1.90
C PRO A 67 0.83 -2.83 -2.73
N ALA A 68 0.21 -3.14 -3.87
CA ALA A 68 -0.54 -2.14 -4.64
C ALA A 68 -1.72 -1.55 -3.86
N GLY A 69 -2.48 -2.39 -3.13
CA GLY A 69 -3.51 -1.90 -2.20
C GLY A 69 -2.91 -1.16 -1.00
N GLY A 70 -1.72 -1.57 -0.55
CA GLY A 70 -0.95 -0.85 0.47
C GLY A 70 -0.61 0.59 0.03
N VAL A 71 -0.27 0.81 -1.25
CA VAL A 71 -0.08 2.16 -1.82
C VAL A 71 -1.35 2.99 -1.67
N SER A 72 -2.51 2.46 -2.06
CA SER A 72 -3.78 3.18 -1.97
C SER A 72 -4.12 3.58 -0.52
N VAL A 73 -3.95 2.66 0.43
CA VAL A 73 -4.23 2.91 1.86
C VAL A 73 -3.22 3.89 2.47
N SER A 74 -1.93 3.77 2.11
CA SER A 74 -0.87 4.68 2.58
C SER A 74 -1.13 6.11 2.11
N VAL A 75 -1.45 6.28 0.83
CA VAL A 75 -1.77 7.59 0.25
C VAL A 75 -3.05 8.18 0.86
N LEU A 76 -4.10 7.36 1.04
CA LEU A 76 -5.31 7.78 1.74
C LEU A 76 -5.00 8.32 3.13
N LYS A 77 -4.21 7.57 3.91
CA LYS A 77 -3.78 7.97 5.26
C LYS A 77 -3.07 9.32 5.24
N LYS A 78 -2.09 9.50 4.35
CA LYS A 78 -1.36 10.79 4.19
C LYS A 78 -2.30 11.94 3.85
N MET A 79 -3.22 11.74 2.91
CA MET A 79 -4.15 12.77 2.48
C MET A 79 -5.12 13.20 3.59
N VAL A 80 -5.53 12.26 4.45
CA VAL A 80 -6.35 12.55 5.64
C VAL A 80 -5.54 13.31 6.67
N GLU A 81 -4.32 12.87 6.97
CA GLU A 81 -3.41 13.51 7.94
C GLU A 81 -3.03 14.93 7.51
N ASP A 82 -2.86 15.16 6.20
CA ASP A 82 -2.57 16.47 5.61
C ASP A 82 -3.82 17.38 5.48
N GLY A 83 -5.01 16.90 5.87
CA GLY A 83 -6.26 17.64 5.72
C GLY A 83 -6.71 17.87 4.27
N LYS A 84 -6.21 17.05 3.32
CA LYS A 84 -6.60 17.11 1.89
C LYS A 84 -7.92 16.39 1.64
N ILE A 85 -8.37 15.55 2.57
CA ILE A 85 -9.66 14.85 2.56
C ILE A 85 -10.40 15.27 3.82
N ASP A 86 -11.61 15.81 3.67
CA ASP A 86 -12.47 16.17 4.81
C ASP A 86 -13.02 14.89 5.46
N LYS A 87 -12.99 14.84 6.78
CA LYS A 87 -13.51 13.70 7.57
C LYS A 87 -15.02 13.44 7.39
N ASN A 88 -15.76 14.43 6.87
CA ASN A 88 -17.19 14.31 6.59
C ASN A 88 -17.47 13.89 5.13
N GLU A 89 -16.45 13.75 4.29
CA GLU A 89 -16.60 13.25 2.93
C GLU A 89 -16.69 11.71 2.90
N THR A 90 -17.49 11.19 1.99
CA THR A 90 -17.48 9.76 1.69
C THR A 90 -16.33 9.45 0.76
N THR A 91 -15.32 8.75 1.27
CA THR A 91 -14.13 8.36 0.51
C THR A 91 -14.18 6.88 0.16
N VAL A 92 -13.95 6.55 -1.11
CA VAL A 92 -13.83 5.15 -1.59
C VAL A 92 -12.37 4.84 -1.88
N CYS A 93 -11.79 3.90 -1.13
CA CYS A 93 -10.43 3.41 -1.35
C CYS A 93 -10.45 2.09 -2.14
N TYR A 94 -9.78 2.06 -3.29
CA TYR A 94 -9.68 0.84 -4.10
C TYR A 94 -8.57 -0.07 -3.59
N VAL A 95 -8.97 -1.24 -3.08
CA VAL A 95 -8.08 -2.34 -2.68
C VAL A 95 -8.22 -3.45 -3.73
N THR A 96 -7.29 -3.49 -4.68
CA THR A 96 -7.46 -4.24 -5.94
C THR A 96 -6.95 -5.66 -5.90
N GLY A 97 -6.07 -6.03 -4.96
CA GLY A 97 -5.47 -7.36 -4.93
C GLY A 97 -5.32 -7.95 -3.53
N ASN A 98 -5.43 -9.28 -3.46
CA ASN A 98 -5.25 -10.04 -2.22
C ASN A 98 -3.77 -10.20 -1.89
N GLY A 99 -3.39 -10.06 -0.62
CA GLY A 99 -2.02 -10.14 -0.13
C GLY A 99 -1.34 -11.51 -0.30
N LEU A 100 -2.12 -12.59 -0.44
CA LEU A 100 -1.58 -13.92 -0.71
C LEU A 100 -0.85 -14.03 -2.07
N LYS A 101 -1.04 -13.06 -2.96
CA LYS A 101 -0.30 -12.98 -4.24
C LYS A 101 1.14 -12.50 -4.09
N ALA A 102 1.48 -11.86 -2.96
CA ALA A 102 2.80 -11.23 -2.74
C ALA A 102 3.22 -11.32 -1.26
N THR A 103 3.12 -12.50 -0.68
CA THR A 103 3.41 -12.74 0.75
C THR A 103 4.85 -12.42 1.12
N GLU A 104 5.81 -12.61 0.22
CA GLU A 104 7.22 -12.30 0.43
C GLU A 104 7.46 -10.82 0.78
N SER A 105 6.66 -9.92 0.26
CA SER A 105 6.79 -8.48 0.52
C SER A 105 6.54 -8.13 1.99
N ILE A 106 5.59 -8.80 2.64
CA ILE A 106 5.21 -8.53 4.03
C ILE A 106 6.03 -9.35 5.04
N MET A 107 6.64 -10.45 4.62
CA MET A 107 7.42 -11.32 5.51
C MET A 107 8.57 -10.60 6.21
N SER A 108 9.09 -9.53 5.61
CA SER A 108 10.17 -8.72 6.18
C SER A 108 9.76 -7.96 7.46
N VAL A 109 8.46 -7.70 7.64
CA VAL A 109 7.91 -6.94 8.78
C VAL A 109 7.07 -7.79 9.73
N LEU A 110 6.77 -9.03 9.38
CA LEU A 110 6.07 -9.97 10.26
C LEU A 110 7.05 -10.68 11.19
N LYS A 111 6.58 -11.00 12.40
CA LYS A 111 7.31 -11.93 13.28
C LYS A 111 7.35 -13.31 12.63
N LYS A 112 8.54 -13.91 12.56
CA LYS A 112 8.67 -15.28 12.08
C LYS A 112 7.88 -16.22 13.00
N PRO A 113 7.06 -17.15 12.45
CA PRO A 113 6.38 -18.13 13.25
C PRO A 113 7.41 -19.03 13.97
N GLN A 114 7.12 -19.38 15.21
CA GLN A 114 7.93 -20.34 15.93
C GLN A 114 7.61 -21.76 15.43
N VAL A 115 8.65 -22.46 15.02
CA VAL A 115 8.54 -23.89 14.70
C VAL A 115 8.69 -24.67 15.99
N MET A 116 7.70 -25.46 16.36
CA MET A 116 7.74 -26.31 17.54
C MET A 116 7.17 -27.70 17.26
N GLN A 117 7.55 -28.67 18.08
CA GLN A 117 6.94 -30.00 18.02
C GLN A 117 5.48 -29.93 18.46
N ALA A 118 4.66 -30.80 17.90
CA ALA A 118 3.25 -30.94 18.26
C ALA A 118 3.10 -31.54 19.68
N ASP A 119 3.27 -30.69 20.69
CA ASP A 119 3.21 -31.02 22.11
C ASP A 119 2.32 -29.97 22.81
N VAL A 120 1.24 -30.42 23.43
CA VAL A 120 0.25 -29.53 24.07
C VAL A 120 0.86 -28.70 25.19
N ALA A 121 1.79 -29.24 25.97
CA ALA A 121 2.42 -28.51 27.07
C ALA A 121 3.31 -27.39 26.54
N LYS A 122 4.08 -27.65 25.46
CA LYS A 122 4.92 -26.64 24.80
C LYS A 122 4.10 -25.54 24.14
N ILE A 123 3.00 -25.91 23.47
CA ILE A 123 2.09 -24.94 22.83
C ILE A 123 1.44 -24.04 23.89
N SER A 124 0.93 -24.60 24.98
CA SER A 124 0.29 -23.85 26.07
C SER A 124 1.23 -22.87 26.78
N ALA A 125 2.53 -23.14 26.78
CA ALA A 125 3.53 -22.23 27.35
C ALA A 125 3.81 -20.98 26.49
N VAL A 126 3.49 -21.02 25.19
CA VAL A 126 3.77 -19.93 24.22
C VAL A 126 2.55 -19.04 23.95
N ILE A 127 1.33 -19.57 24.17
CA ILE A 127 0.07 -18.85 23.89
C ILE A 127 -0.35 -17.93 25.07
N ARG A 128 0.45 -17.81 26.10
CA ARG A 128 0.17 -16.93 27.26
C ARG A 128 0.56 -15.49 27.03
#